data_e156db4602cc3f17032b0c569d4cdcfe
#
_entry.id   e156db4602cc3f17032b0c569d4cdcfe
#
_cell.length_a   1.000
_cell.length_b   1.000
_cell.length_c   1.000
_cell.angle_alpha   90.00
_cell.angle_beta   90.00
_cell.angle_gamma   90.00
#
_symmetry.space_group_name_H-M   'P 1'
#
loop_
_entity.id
_entity.type
_entity.pdbx_description
1 polymer ?
#
loop_
_entity_poly.entity_id
_entity_poly.type
_entity_poly.pdbx_seq_one_letter_code
_entity_poly.pdbx_strand_id
1 'polypeptide(L)'
;MEQEKMKYLEKLVGKTPMLELIFDYKGEERRIFVKNESYNLTGSIKDRMAFYTLKKAYEKGEIKKGAPIVEATSGNTGIAFSAMGAILGHKVYIQLIQEITKLNHNLKMVIFLRLNLYNNF
;
A
#
# COMPACT_ATOMS: atom_id res chain seq x y z
N MET A 1 -4.55 8.92 -19.68
CA MET A 1 -5.06 7.72 -18.98
C MET A 1 -4.24 7.38 -17.71
N GLU A 2 -2.91 7.13 -17.78
CA GLU A 2 -2.12 6.86 -16.56
C GLU A 2 -2.05 8.04 -15.60
N GLN A 3 -1.91 9.27 -16.13
CA GLN A 3 -1.93 10.48 -15.30
C GLN A 3 -3.25 10.71 -14.58
N GLU A 4 -4.38 10.36 -15.19
CA GLU A 4 -5.69 10.43 -14.54
C GLU A 4 -5.81 9.42 -13.41
N LYS A 5 -5.37 8.19 -13.63
CA LYS A 5 -5.32 7.15 -12.59
C LYS A 5 -4.42 7.56 -11.43
N MET A 6 -3.28 8.17 -11.71
CA MET A 6 -2.37 8.68 -10.68
C MET A 6 -3.03 9.82 -9.88
N LYS A 7 -3.73 10.75 -10.53
CA LYS A 7 -4.50 11.80 -9.85
C LYS A 7 -5.65 11.23 -9.01
N TYR A 8 -6.26 10.14 -9.47
CA TYR A 8 -7.28 9.45 -8.69
C TYR A 8 -6.70 8.81 -7.43
N LEU A 9 -5.59 8.10 -7.55
CA LEU A 9 -4.87 7.52 -6.40
C LEU A 9 -4.45 8.59 -5.39
N GLU A 10 -4.01 9.76 -5.85
CA GLU A 10 -3.62 10.88 -4.99
C GLU A 10 -4.76 11.38 -4.09
N LYS A 11 -6.01 11.19 -4.51
CA LYS A 11 -7.19 11.53 -3.69
C LYS A 11 -7.50 10.49 -2.63
N LEU A 12 -7.06 9.25 -2.83
CA LEU A 12 -7.34 8.10 -1.96
C LEU A 12 -6.24 7.84 -0.93
N VAL A 13 -5.10 8.52 -1.05
CA VAL A 13 -3.93 8.30 -0.20
C VAL A 13 -3.56 9.59 0.52
N GLY A 14 -3.39 9.48 1.82
CA GLY A 14 -3.05 10.64 2.64
C GLY A 14 -4.27 11.45 3.07
N LYS A 15 -4.04 12.68 3.53
CA LYS A 15 -5.07 13.57 4.10
C LYS A 15 -5.92 12.90 5.19
N THR A 16 -5.33 11.93 5.88
CA THR A 16 -6.00 11.17 6.93
C THR A 16 -6.37 12.04 8.12
N PRO A 17 -7.48 11.76 8.82
CA PRO A 17 -7.90 12.54 9.98
C PRO A 17 -6.86 12.56 11.08
N MET A 18 -6.79 13.68 11.80
CA MET A 18 -6.06 13.81 13.05
C MET A 18 -7.04 13.63 14.20
N LEU A 19 -6.72 12.71 15.10
CA LEU A 19 -7.48 12.48 16.32
C LEU A 19 -6.71 13.02 17.53
N GLU A 20 -7.40 13.69 18.45
CA GLU A 20 -6.89 13.99 19.76
C GLU A 20 -7.36 12.89 20.71
N LEU A 21 -6.43 12.23 21.37
CA LEU A 21 -6.71 11.24 22.40
C LEU A 21 -6.33 11.83 23.75
N ILE A 22 -7.32 11.84 24.65
CA ILE A 22 -7.15 12.34 26.02
C ILE A 22 -7.25 11.13 26.95
N PHE A 23 -6.27 10.97 27.83
CA PHE A 23 -6.21 9.85 28.75
C PHE A 23 -5.54 10.24 30.07
N ASP A 24 -5.86 9.50 31.13
CA ASP A 24 -5.18 9.62 32.42
C ASP A 24 -3.91 8.77 32.43
N TYR A 25 -2.80 9.37 32.87
CA TYR A 25 -1.56 8.67 33.13
C TYR A 25 -1.03 9.07 34.48
N LYS A 26 -1.09 8.16 35.43
CA LYS A 26 -0.63 8.36 36.82
C LYS A 26 -1.30 9.52 37.52
N GLY A 27 -2.60 9.71 37.30
CA GLY A 27 -3.39 10.79 37.89
C GLY A 27 -3.26 12.14 37.21
N GLU A 28 -2.63 12.21 36.04
CA GLU A 28 -2.50 13.41 35.25
C GLU A 28 -3.10 13.25 33.87
N GLU A 29 -3.92 14.21 33.42
CA GLU A 29 -4.45 14.23 32.06
C GLU A 29 -3.30 14.41 31.06
N ARG A 30 -3.26 13.54 30.04
CA ARG A 30 -2.33 13.59 28.92
C ARG A 30 -3.08 13.62 27.62
N ARG A 31 -2.47 14.23 26.59
CA ARG A 31 -3.02 14.34 25.24
C ARG A 31 -2.01 13.90 24.23
N ILE A 32 -2.46 13.13 23.23
CA ILE A 32 -1.66 12.79 22.06
C ILE A 32 -2.47 13.03 20.80
N PHE A 33 -1.80 13.44 19.74
CA PHE A 33 -2.40 13.62 18.43
C PHE A 33 -1.99 12.47 17.53
N VAL A 34 -2.97 11.79 16.94
CA VAL A 34 -2.78 10.57 16.18
C VAL A 34 -3.38 10.71 14.79
N LYS A 35 -2.59 10.41 13.76
CA LYS A 35 -3.10 10.29 12.39
C LYS A 35 -3.80 8.96 12.21
N ASN A 36 -5.08 8.97 11.84
CA ASN A 36 -5.82 7.74 11.57
C ASN A 36 -5.51 7.24 10.15
N GLU A 37 -4.43 6.48 10.01
CA GLU A 37 -3.94 5.99 8.72
C GLU A 37 -4.80 4.85 8.12
N SER A 38 -5.82 4.36 8.84
CA SER A 38 -6.78 3.40 8.28
C SER A 38 -7.70 4.02 7.20
N TYR A 39 -7.69 5.33 7.05
CA TYR A 39 -8.42 6.04 6.00
C TYR A 39 -7.71 6.08 4.65
N ASN A 40 -6.51 5.53 4.55
CA ASN A 40 -5.86 5.34 3.24
C ASN A 40 -6.56 4.26 2.42
N LEU A 41 -6.28 4.19 1.13
CA LEU A 41 -6.88 3.29 0.13
C LEU A 41 -6.99 1.82 0.58
N THR A 42 -5.94 1.27 1.16
CA THR A 42 -5.91 -0.13 1.64
C THR A 42 -5.95 -0.24 3.18
N GLY A 43 -6.14 0.88 3.86
CA GLY A 43 -6.29 0.93 5.30
C GLY A 43 -4.98 0.98 6.08
N SER A 44 -3.88 1.38 5.47
CA SER A 44 -2.61 1.49 6.19
C SER A 44 -1.71 2.64 5.73
N ILE A 45 -0.75 3.00 6.58
CA ILE A 45 0.28 3.99 6.26
C ILE A 45 1.15 3.59 5.06
N LYS A 46 1.18 2.29 4.69
CA LYS A 46 1.99 1.78 3.58
C LYS A 46 1.50 2.28 2.22
N ASP A 47 0.26 2.68 2.13
CA ASP A 47 -0.29 3.30 0.93
C ASP A 47 0.47 4.57 0.54
N ARG A 48 0.92 5.35 1.52
CA ARG A 48 1.73 6.56 1.26
C ARG A 48 3.04 6.22 0.56
N MET A 49 3.73 5.21 1.05
CA MET A 49 5.02 4.78 0.49
C MET A 49 4.84 4.19 -0.91
N ALA A 50 3.90 3.26 -1.09
CA ALA A 50 3.64 2.63 -2.38
C ALA A 50 3.22 3.67 -3.44
N PHE A 51 2.31 4.60 -3.08
CA PHE A 51 1.90 5.68 -3.97
C PHE A 51 3.07 6.57 -4.37
N TYR A 52 3.86 7.04 -3.41
CA TYR A 52 4.99 7.92 -3.68
C TYR A 52 6.03 7.23 -4.57
N THR A 53 6.36 5.97 -4.30
CA THR A 53 7.30 5.18 -5.09
C THR A 53 6.84 5.06 -6.54
N LEU A 54 5.60 4.65 -6.76
CA LEU A 54 5.06 4.52 -8.12
C LEU A 54 4.96 5.86 -8.84
N LYS A 55 4.48 6.91 -8.15
CA LYS A 55 4.41 8.26 -8.71
C LYS A 55 5.79 8.73 -9.18
N LYS A 56 6.82 8.56 -8.35
CA LYS A 56 8.20 8.95 -8.70
C LYS A 56 8.77 8.12 -9.84
N ALA A 57 8.53 6.82 -9.87
CA ALA A 57 8.97 5.97 -10.96
C ALA A 57 8.34 6.36 -12.31
N TYR A 58 7.06 6.74 -12.31
CA TYR A 58 6.40 7.27 -13.50
C TYR A 58 6.93 8.65 -13.91
N GLU A 59 7.11 9.58 -12.97
CA GLU A 59 7.63 10.92 -13.23
C GLU A 59 9.04 10.88 -13.87
N LYS A 60 9.86 9.91 -13.46
CA LYS A 60 11.20 9.72 -13.98
C LYS A 60 11.27 8.84 -15.24
N GLY A 61 10.16 8.24 -15.65
CA GLY A 61 10.14 7.29 -16.77
C GLY A 61 10.82 5.94 -16.48
N GLU A 62 11.04 5.62 -15.20
CA GLU A 62 11.65 4.37 -14.74
C GLU A 62 10.72 3.16 -14.86
N ILE A 63 9.41 3.40 -14.89
CA ILE A 63 8.40 2.35 -15.06
C ILE A 63 7.55 2.64 -16.31
N LYS A 64 7.34 1.60 -17.13
CA LYS A 64 6.47 1.65 -18.30
C LYS A 64 5.14 1.00 -18.00
N LYS A 65 4.10 1.42 -18.71
CA LYS A 65 2.78 0.81 -18.62
C LYS A 65 2.83 -0.71 -18.75
N GLY A 66 2.19 -1.41 -17.82
CA GLY A 66 2.12 -2.87 -17.82
C GLY A 66 3.40 -3.58 -17.37
N ALA A 67 4.48 -2.84 -17.05
CA ALA A 67 5.67 -3.45 -16.48
C ALA A 67 5.34 -4.20 -15.17
N PRO A 68 5.93 -5.36 -14.93
CA PRO A 68 5.69 -6.08 -13.67
C PRO A 68 6.30 -5.33 -12.49
N ILE A 69 5.60 -5.35 -11.37
CA ILE A 69 6.08 -4.88 -10.08
C ILE A 69 6.39 -6.11 -9.23
N VAL A 70 7.56 -6.14 -8.61
CA VAL A 70 7.97 -7.20 -7.70
C VAL A 70 8.28 -6.59 -6.34
N GLU A 71 7.65 -7.09 -5.29
CA GLU A 71 7.84 -6.60 -3.92
C GLU A 71 8.03 -7.76 -2.95
N ALA A 72 9.08 -7.67 -2.14
CA ALA A 72 9.37 -8.68 -1.11
C ALA A 72 8.82 -8.22 0.24
N THR A 73 7.65 -8.73 0.62
CA THR A 73 6.96 -8.30 1.84
C THR A 73 5.97 -9.37 2.32
N SER A 74 5.65 -9.34 3.59
CA SER A 74 4.65 -10.24 4.19
C SER A 74 3.37 -9.54 4.65
N GLY A 75 3.21 -8.24 4.39
CA GLY A 75 2.11 -7.47 4.99
C GLY A 75 1.59 -6.32 4.14
N ASN A 76 1.22 -5.24 4.82
CA ASN A 76 0.53 -4.08 4.25
C ASN A 76 1.23 -3.43 3.05
N THR A 77 2.55 -3.54 2.95
CA THR A 77 3.30 -3.07 1.77
C THR A 77 2.86 -3.79 0.50
N GLY A 78 2.77 -5.12 0.56
CA GLY A 78 2.31 -5.93 -0.57
C GLY A 78 0.85 -5.63 -0.94
N ILE A 79 -0.02 -5.42 0.06
CA ILE A 79 -1.41 -5.04 -0.16
C ILE A 79 -1.48 -3.70 -0.89
N ALA A 80 -0.71 -2.70 -0.43
CA ALA A 80 -0.67 -1.37 -1.03
C ALA A 80 -0.19 -1.40 -2.49
N PHE A 81 0.93 -2.06 -2.78
CA PHE A 81 1.44 -2.20 -4.15
C PHE A 81 0.47 -2.99 -5.05
N SER A 82 -0.16 -4.05 -4.52
CA SER A 82 -1.14 -4.85 -5.28
C SER A 82 -2.35 -4.02 -5.69
N ALA A 83 -2.92 -3.24 -4.77
CA ALA A 83 -4.07 -2.39 -5.07
C ALA A 83 -3.73 -1.30 -6.09
N MET A 84 -2.63 -0.59 -5.89
CA MET A 84 -2.20 0.50 -6.79
C MET A 84 -1.75 -0.04 -8.15
N GLY A 85 -1.02 -1.16 -8.16
CA GLY A 85 -0.63 -1.84 -9.38
C GLY A 85 -1.82 -2.26 -10.20
N ALA A 86 -2.87 -2.82 -9.59
CA ALA A 86 -4.11 -3.18 -10.27
C ALA A 86 -4.80 -1.96 -10.91
N ILE A 87 -4.91 -0.84 -10.18
CA ILE A 87 -5.47 0.40 -10.69
C ILE A 87 -4.67 0.95 -11.88
N LEU A 88 -3.35 0.91 -11.80
CA LEU A 88 -2.44 1.41 -12.84
C LEU A 88 -2.26 0.43 -14.00
N GLY A 89 -2.73 -0.82 -13.88
CA GLY A 89 -2.64 -1.84 -14.93
C GLY A 89 -1.33 -2.62 -14.94
N HIS A 90 -0.68 -2.75 -13.79
CA HIS A 90 0.50 -3.58 -13.59
C HIS A 90 0.15 -4.95 -13.04
N LYS A 91 0.93 -5.95 -13.41
CA LYS A 91 0.99 -7.24 -12.68
C LYS A 91 1.90 -7.06 -11.48
N VAL A 92 1.42 -7.43 -10.29
CA VAL A 92 2.20 -7.33 -9.05
C VAL A 92 2.50 -8.74 -8.54
N TYR A 93 3.76 -8.98 -8.28
CA TYR A 93 4.28 -10.23 -7.72
C TYR A 93 4.77 -9.96 -6.30
N ILE A 94 4.14 -10.58 -5.33
CA ILE A 94 4.54 -10.47 -3.93
C ILE A 94 5.35 -11.71 -3.54
N GLN A 95 6.59 -11.50 -3.18
CA GLN A 95 7.44 -12.54 -2.61
C GLN A 95 7.31 -12.49 -1.08
N LEU A 96 6.66 -13.50 -0.51
CA LEU A 96 6.58 -13.63 0.93
C LEU A 96 7.93 -14.10 1.48
N ILE A 97 8.53 -13.27 2.34
CA ILE A 97 9.67 -13.67 3.15
C ILE A 97 9.07 -14.29 4.42
N GLN A 98 8.96 -15.61 4.45
CA GLN A 98 8.75 -16.30 5.70
C GLN A 98 10.08 -16.33 6.43
N GLU A 99 10.16 -15.75 7.63
CA GLU A 99 11.17 -16.14 8.60
C GLU A 99 10.92 -17.61 8.94
N ILE A 100 11.68 -18.48 8.31
CA ILE A 100 11.68 -19.90 8.62
C ILE A 100 12.45 -20.07 9.92
N THR A 101 11.75 -19.98 11.05
CA THR A 101 12.19 -20.72 12.22
C THR A 101 12.10 -22.19 11.86
N LYS A 102 13.24 -22.76 11.41
CA LYS A 102 13.51 -24.18 11.27
C LYS A 102 12.31 -25.05 10.88
N LEU A 103 11.94 -25.10 9.59
CA LEU A 103 11.52 -26.33 8.91
C LEU A 103 11.32 -26.09 7.40
N ASN A 104 12.13 -26.79 6.63
CA ASN A 104 12.01 -27.11 5.21
C ASN A 104 12.10 -25.99 4.15
N HIS A 105 13.23 -26.02 3.48
CA HIS A 105 13.50 -25.49 2.14
C HIS A 105 12.36 -25.84 1.18
N ASN A 106 11.96 -24.87 0.35
CA ASN A 106 11.15 -25.00 -0.87
C ASN A 106 9.62 -24.81 -0.76
N LEU A 107 9.14 -23.72 -0.16
CA LEU A 107 7.82 -23.20 -0.54
C LEU A 107 7.93 -21.74 -0.96
N LYS A 108 8.14 -21.51 -2.25
CA LYS A 108 7.88 -20.22 -2.89
C LYS A 108 6.37 -20.11 -3.12
N MET A 109 5.65 -19.47 -2.21
CA MET A 109 4.24 -19.16 -2.47
C MET A 109 4.16 -17.82 -3.18
N VAL A 110 3.81 -17.84 -4.44
CA VAL A 110 3.50 -16.64 -5.23
C VAL A 110 1.99 -16.43 -5.16
N ILE A 111 1.55 -15.40 -4.45
CA ILE A 111 0.13 -15.03 -4.42
C ILE A 111 -0.15 -14.11 -5.59
N PHE A 112 -0.99 -14.57 -6.52
CA PHE A 112 -1.54 -13.75 -7.59
C PHE A 112 -2.84 -13.10 -7.11
N LEU A 113 -2.79 -11.83 -6.73
CA LEU A 113 -3.99 -11.04 -6.50
C LEU A 113 -4.44 -10.39 -7.83
N ARG A 114 -5.44 -10.97 -8.47
CA ARG A 114 -6.11 -10.37 -9.61
C ARG A 114 -7.37 -9.65 -9.12
N LEU A 115 -7.27 -8.37 -8.84
CA LEU A 115 -8.42 -7.52 -8.61
C LEU A 115 -9.02 -7.13 -9.97
N ASN A 116 -10.11 -7.79 -10.36
CA ASN A 116 -10.95 -7.32 -11.45
C ASN A 116 -11.87 -6.23 -10.89
N LEU A 117 -11.47 -4.98 -11.03
CA LEU A 117 -12.40 -3.87 -10.86
C LEU A 117 -13.27 -3.82 -12.12
N TYR A 118 -14.50 -4.31 -12.00
CA TYR A 118 -15.52 -4.07 -13.01
C TYR A 118 -15.86 -2.58 -13.02
N ASN A 119 -15.45 -1.88 -14.07
CA ASN A 119 -15.96 -0.57 -14.38
C ASN A 119 -17.41 -0.74 -14.85
N ASN A 120 -18.36 -0.60 -13.95
CA ASN A 120 -19.74 -0.28 -14.22
C ASN A 120 -20.09 0.96 -13.39
N PHE A 121 -19.75 2.12 -13.96
CA PHE A 121 -20.45 3.39 -13.72
C PHE A 121 -20.23 4.28 -14.95
#